data_e2372e57354bd528ebd3003194ee20c4
#
_entry.id   e2372e57354bd528ebd3003194ee20c4
#
_cell.length_a   1.000
_cell.length_b   1.000
_cell.length_c   1.000
_cell.angle_alpha   90.00
_cell.angle_beta   90.00
_cell.angle_gamma   90.00
#
_symmetry.space_group_name_H-M   'P 1'
#
loop_
_entity.id
_entity.type
_entity.pdbx_description
1 polymer ?
#
loop_
_entity_poly.entity_id
_entity_poly.type
_entity_poly.pdbx_seq_one_letter_code
_entity_poly.pdbx_strand_id
1 'polypeptide(L)'
;SRPVVSDLSMTIHKGDIYGFIGKNGAGKTTLIRMITGLAAPSDGNILLFGKPDLLEGRRKIGTVIESPAFYPGMTARENLIAQCRLQGEDTAQADEILTLVGLDDTGKKKAKNFSLGMRQRLAIAIALTGSPELLILDEPTNGLDPEGIKEIRELILKLNKEREITVLISSHILGELSKFATRYGIIHQGKLIEEFTEDELWERCHGSDPHKSMDLEDYFLKRIGGM
;
A
#
# COMPACT_ATOMS: atom_id res chain seq x y z
N SER A 1 26.85 -12.18 -2.44
CA SER A 1 25.99 -11.12 -3.02
C SER A 1 25.59 -10.15 -1.92
N ARG A 2 25.52 -8.87 -2.22
CA ARG A 2 25.09 -7.85 -1.25
C ARG A 2 23.59 -8.06 -0.97
N PRO A 3 23.11 -8.05 0.28
CA PRO A 3 21.70 -8.16 0.58
C PRO A 3 20.93 -6.95 0.02
N VAL A 4 19.71 -7.19 -0.47
CA VAL A 4 18.83 -6.13 -1.01
C VAL A 4 18.19 -5.34 0.13
N VAL A 5 17.87 -6.01 1.24
CA VAL A 5 17.38 -5.43 2.49
C VAL A 5 18.27 -5.94 3.62
N SER A 6 18.73 -5.06 4.50
CA SER A 6 19.59 -5.41 5.63
C SER A 6 19.35 -4.48 6.82
N ASP A 7 19.44 -5.02 8.03
CA ASP A 7 19.32 -4.27 9.29
C ASP A 7 18.06 -3.37 9.31
N LEU A 8 16.92 -3.93 8.88
CA LEU A 8 15.66 -3.20 8.82
C LEU A 8 14.74 -3.70 9.94
N SER A 9 14.36 -2.78 10.82
CA SER A 9 13.29 -2.99 11.79
C SER A 9 12.26 -1.88 11.63
N MET A 10 10.99 -2.26 11.51
CA MET A 10 9.87 -1.31 11.37
C MET A 10 8.65 -1.85 12.10
N THR A 11 7.76 -0.94 12.51
CA THR A 11 6.51 -1.30 13.15
C THR A 11 5.36 -0.52 12.54
N ILE A 12 4.32 -1.25 12.13
CA ILE A 12 3.05 -0.69 11.65
C ILE A 12 2.01 -0.92 12.73
N HIS A 13 1.36 0.14 13.19
CA HIS A 13 0.32 0.04 14.20
C HIS A 13 -1.07 -0.09 13.55
N LYS A 14 -2.00 -0.71 14.27
CA LYS A 14 -3.40 -0.80 13.83
C LYS A 14 -3.96 0.60 13.58
N GLY A 15 -4.58 0.79 12.42
CA GLY A 15 -5.14 2.07 12.00
C GLY A 15 -4.17 3.01 11.31
N ASP A 16 -2.87 2.69 11.24
CA ASP A 16 -1.91 3.50 10.48
C ASP A 16 -2.24 3.46 8.97
N ILE A 17 -2.01 4.59 8.30
CA ILE A 17 -1.67 4.64 6.89
C ILE A 17 -0.16 4.86 6.83
N TYR A 18 0.59 3.77 6.71
CA TYR A 18 2.04 3.79 6.74
C TYR A 18 2.62 4.03 5.34
N GLY A 19 3.19 5.20 5.11
CA GLY A 19 3.89 5.59 3.89
C GLY A 19 5.33 5.05 3.86
N PHE A 20 5.62 4.06 3.04
CA PHE A 20 6.96 3.49 2.87
C PHE A 20 7.68 4.13 1.69
N ILE A 21 8.62 5.02 1.99
CA ILE A 21 9.22 5.98 1.06
C ILE A 21 10.61 5.54 0.65
N GLY A 22 10.90 5.55 -0.64
CA GLY A 22 12.26 5.29 -1.15
C GLY A 22 12.34 5.34 -2.66
N LYS A 23 13.55 5.60 -3.17
CA LYS A 23 13.81 5.56 -4.62
C LYS A 23 13.55 4.15 -5.19
N ASN A 24 13.39 4.07 -6.51
CA ASN A 24 13.34 2.79 -7.21
C ASN A 24 14.60 1.97 -6.92
N GLY A 25 14.43 0.68 -6.61
CA GLY A 25 15.54 -0.19 -6.21
C GLY A 25 15.99 -0.06 -4.74
N ALA A 26 15.35 0.77 -3.90
CA ALA A 26 15.71 0.91 -2.49
C ALA A 26 15.42 -0.32 -1.63
N GLY A 27 14.60 -1.29 -2.12
CA GLY A 27 14.25 -2.51 -1.42
C GLY A 27 12.77 -2.60 -1.00
N LYS A 28 11.91 -1.61 -1.33
CA LYS A 28 10.49 -1.56 -0.95
C LYS A 28 9.73 -2.84 -1.33
N THR A 29 9.69 -3.17 -2.62
CA THR A 29 9.01 -4.37 -3.12
C THR A 29 9.60 -5.66 -2.55
N THR A 30 10.90 -5.71 -2.31
CA THR A 30 11.55 -6.89 -1.70
C THR A 30 11.05 -7.10 -0.27
N LEU A 31 10.97 -6.04 0.54
CA LEU A 31 10.41 -6.12 1.89
C LEU A 31 8.94 -6.55 1.84
N ILE A 32 8.13 -5.93 0.97
CA ILE A 32 6.72 -6.28 0.79
C ILE A 32 6.57 -7.76 0.42
N ARG A 33 7.39 -8.29 -0.49
CA ARG A 33 7.39 -9.71 -0.86
C ARG A 33 7.74 -10.63 0.32
N MET A 34 8.63 -10.21 1.23
CA MET A 34 8.93 -10.99 2.44
C MET A 34 7.74 -10.99 3.42
N ILE A 35 7.11 -9.85 3.65
CA ILE A 35 5.92 -9.75 4.50
C ILE A 35 4.80 -10.65 3.98
N THR A 36 4.53 -10.59 2.68
CA THR A 36 3.45 -11.34 2.02
C THR A 36 3.77 -12.82 1.76
N GLY A 37 5.02 -13.24 1.95
CA GLY A 37 5.45 -14.63 1.77
C GLY A 37 5.85 -15.01 0.35
N LEU A 38 5.95 -14.04 -0.56
CA LEU A 38 6.46 -14.25 -1.92
C LEU A 38 7.98 -14.39 -1.95
N ALA A 39 8.67 -14.01 -0.88
CA ALA A 39 10.08 -14.25 -0.66
C ALA A 39 10.31 -14.62 0.82
N ALA A 40 11.33 -15.43 1.08
CA ALA A 40 11.75 -15.72 2.44
C ALA A 40 12.89 -14.77 2.85
N PRO A 41 12.86 -14.18 4.06
CA PRO A 41 14.02 -13.49 4.59
C PRO A 41 15.16 -14.50 4.85
N SER A 42 16.42 -14.07 4.65
CA SER A 42 17.60 -14.91 4.94
C SER A 42 17.89 -14.97 6.44
N ASP A 43 17.50 -13.92 7.17
CA ASP A 43 17.64 -13.77 8.62
C ASP A 43 16.62 -12.77 9.15
N GLY A 44 16.44 -12.72 10.48
CA GLY A 44 15.47 -11.85 11.12
C GLY A 44 14.09 -12.48 11.28
N ASN A 45 13.17 -11.72 11.87
CA ASN A 45 11.83 -12.19 12.20
C ASN A 45 10.77 -11.24 11.64
N ILE A 46 9.65 -11.81 11.21
CA ILE A 46 8.44 -11.07 10.85
C ILE A 46 7.36 -11.47 11.84
N LEU A 47 6.71 -10.49 12.44
CA LEU A 47 5.52 -10.69 13.26
C LEU A 47 4.33 -10.07 12.51
N LEU A 48 3.27 -10.83 12.34
CA LEU A 48 2.02 -10.33 11.77
C LEU A 48 0.96 -10.33 12.88
N PHE A 49 0.36 -9.16 13.12
CA PHE A 49 -0.62 -8.96 14.20
C PHE A 49 -0.09 -9.40 15.57
N GLY A 50 1.22 -9.13 15.83
CA GLY A 50 1.90 -9.50 17.07
C GLY A 50 2.24 -10.98 17.20
N LYS A 51 1.98 -11.81 16.20
CA LYS A 51 2.18 -13.27 16.23
C LYS A 51 3.26 -13.72 15.21
N PRO A 52 4.05 -14.76 15.55
CA PRO A 52 5.00 -15.37 14.62
C PRO A 52 4.35 -16.32 13.60
N ASP A 53 3.07 -16.65 13.74
CA ASP A 53 2.32 -17.48 12.77
C ASP A 53 2.02 -16.65 11.52
N LEU A 54 2.92 -16.74 10.56
CA LEU A 54 2.82 -15.99 9.32
C LEU A 54 1.71 -16.52 8.40
N LEU A 55 1.33 -17.79 8.51
CA LEU A 55 0.29 -18.37 7.67
C LEU A 55 -1.09 -17.82 8.05
N GLU A 56 -1.40 -17.82 9.35
CA GLU A 56 -2.64 -17.22 9.85
C GLU A 56 -2.66 -15.71 9.59
N GLY A 57 -1.53 -15.02 9.89
CA GLY A 57 -1.44 -13.58 9.69
C GLY A 57 -1.64 -13.16 8.23
N ARG A 58 -1.05 -13.91 7.27
CA ARG A 58 -1.17 -13.60 5.84
C ARG A 58 -2.58 -13.74 5.29
N ARG A 59 -3.43 -14.56 5.89
CA ARG A 59 -4.86 -14.66 5.50
C ARG A 59 -5.63 -13.37 5.77
N LYS A 60 -5.12 -12.51 6.65
CA LYS A 60 -5.71 -11.22 7.02
C LYS A 60 -5.09 -10.05 6.26
N ILE A 61 -4.27 -10.33 5.24
CA ILE A 61 -3.59 -9.32 4.43
C ILE A 61 -4.16 -9.32 3.02
N GLY A 62 -4.67 -8.17 2.57
CA GLY A 62 -4.94 -7.91 1.17
C GLY A 62 -3.71 -7.27 0.51
N THR A 63 -3.39 -7.66 -0.74
CA THR A 63 -2.16 -7.17 -1.38
C THR A 63 -2.37 -6.78 -2.83
N VAL A 64 -1.74 -5.66 -3.23
CA VAL A 64 -1.53 -5.28 -4.63
C VAL A 64 -0.03 -5.02 -4.81
N ILE A 65 0.67 -5.92 -5.50
CA ILE A 65 2.11 -5.86 -5.69
C ILE A 65 2.43 -5.77 -7.18
N GLU A 66 3.17 -4.73 -7.58
CA GLU A 66 3.58 -4.44 -8.96
C GLU A 66 2.39 -4.28 -9.93
N SER A 67 1.93 -5.37 -10.53
CA SER A 67 0.84 -5.32 -11.51
C SER A 67 -0.45 -5.91 -10.96
N PRO A 68 -1.60 -5.28 -11.22
CA PRO A 68 -2.89 -5.81 -10.83
C PRO A 68 -3.13 -7.23 -11.37
N ALA A 69 -3.31 -8.20 -10.48
CA ALA A 69 -3.62 -9.58 -10.84
C ALA A 69 -5.13 -9.76 -10.98
N PHE A 70 -5.63 -9.82 -12.22
CA PHE A 70 -7.03 -10.10 -12.53
C PHE A 70 -7.17 -10.82 -13.88
N TYR A 71 -8.32 -11.39 -14.13
CA TYR A 71 -8.63 -12.05 -15.40
C TYR A 71 -9.13 -11.02 -16.42
N PRO A 72 -8.34 -10.69 -17.47
CA PRO A 72 -8.67 -9.61 -18.41
C PRO A 72 -9.96 -9.84 -19.20
N GLY A 73 -10.32 -11.11 -19.44
CA GLY A 73 -11.53 -11.51 -20.16
C GLY A 73 -12.80 -11.52 -19.32
N MET A 74 -12.69 -11.24 -18.01
CA MET A 74 -13.82 -11.18 -17.08
C MET A 74 -14.25 -9.73 -16.82
N THR A 75 -15.50 -9.52 -16.40
CA THR A 75 -15.97 -8.24 -15.82
C THR A 75 -15.36 -8.02 -14.43
N ALA A 76 -15.54 -6.84 -13.84
CA ALA A 76 -15.14 -6.58 -12.45
C ALA A 76 -15.81 -7.57 -11.49
N ARG A 77 -17.13 -7.76 -11.64
CA ARG A 77 -17.91 -8.68 -10.80
C ARG A 77 -17.47 -10.14 -10.95
N GLU A 78 -17.23 -10.61 -12.17
CA GLU A 78 -16.74 -11.97 -12.42
C GLU A 78 -15.35 -12.20 -11.77
N ASN A 79 -14.47 -11.21 -11.81
CA ASN A 79 -13.16 -11.24 -11.13
C ASN A 79 -13.30 -11.39 -9.61
N LEU A 80 -14.17 -10.59 -8.99
CA LEU A 80 -14.39 -10.67 -7.54
C LEU A 80 -15.02 -12.00 -7.13
N ILE A 81 -16.03 -12.49 -7.87
CA ILE A 81 -16.64 -13.79 -7.61
C ILE A 81 -15.59 -14.92 -7.72
N ALA A 82 -14.72 -14.86 -8.73
CA ALA A 82 -13.63 -15.83 -8.88
C ALA A 82 -12.68 -15.79 -7.68
N GLN A 83 -12.31 -14.60 -7.21
CA GLN A 83 -11.44 -14.44 -6.05
C GLN A 83 -12.10 -14.94 -4.76
N CYS A 84 -13.36 -14.58 -4.51
CA CYS A 84 -14.10 -15.09 -3.34
C CYS A 84 -14.10 -16.63 -3.32
N ARG A 85 -14.39 -17.26 -4.46
CA ARG A 85 -14.37 -18.73 -4.56
C ARG A 85 -13.00 -19.34 -4.29
N LEU A 86 -11.91 -18.71 -4.77
CA LEU A 86 -10.54 -19.17 -4.53
C LEU A 86 -10.16 -19.10 -3.04
N GLN A 87 -10.69 -18.13 -2.33
CA GLN A 87 -10.44 -17.92 -0.89
C GLN A 87 -11.43 -18.68 0.01
N GLY A 88 -12.51 -19.24 -0.55
CA GLY A 88 -13.58 -19.86 0.23
C GLY A 88 -14.52 -18.86 0.89
N GLU A 89 -14.57 -17.63 0.35
CA GLU A 89 -15.37 -16.52 0.87
C GLU A 89 -16.76 -16.44 0.20
N ASP A 90 -17.69 -15.76 0.85
CA ASP A 90 -19.03 -15.53 0.30
C ASP A 90 -18.96 -14.59 -0.91
N THR A 91 -19.50 -15.05 -2.04
CA THR A 91 -19.56 -14.25 -3.28
C THR A 91 -20.55 -13.08 -3.20
N ALA A 92 -21.44 -13.04 -2.20
CA ALA A 92 -22.39 -11.95 -2.00
C ALA A 92 -21.69 -10.61 -1.69
N GLN A 93 -20.48 -10.65 -1.10
CA GLN A 93 -19.70 -9.44 -0.85
C GLN A 93 -19.21 -8.72 -2.11
N ALA A 94 -19.24 -9.38 -3.29
CA ALA A 94 -18.69 -8.82 -4.52
C ALA A 94 -19.35 -7.49 -4.92
N ASP A 95 -20.65 -7.37 -4.80
CA ASP A 95 -21.38 -6.16 -5.20
C ASP A 95 -21.12 -5.01 -4.23
N GLU A 96 -21.02 -5.28 -2.93
CA GLU A 96 -20.63 -4.29 -1.91
C GLU A 96 -19.21 -3.76 -2.14
N ILE A 97 -18.26 -4.65 -2.41
CA ILE A 97 -16.87 -4.26 -2.71
C ILE A 97 -16.80 -3.42 -3.99
N LEU A 98 -17.57 -3.78 -5.05
CA LEU A 98 -17.60 -2.98 -6.27
C LEU A 98 -18.11 -1.56 -6.02
N THR A 99 -19.17 -1.42 -5.24
CA THR A 99 -19.68 -0.10 -4.84
C THR A 99 -18.64 0.68 -4.04
N LEU A 100 -17.95 0.00 -3.11
CA LEU A 100 -16.93 0.62 -2.27
C LEU A 100 -15.77 1.21 -3.09
N VAL A 101 -15.35 0.51 -4.18
CA VAL A 101 -14.26 0.96 -5.05
C VAL A 101 -14.74 1.77 -6.27
N GLY A 102 -16.03 2.04 -6.41
CA GLY A 102 -16.61 2.81 -7.52
C GLY A 102 -16.48 2.10 -8.87
N LEU A 103 -16.79 0.80 -8.92
CA LEU A 103 -16.82 -0.02 -10.15
C LEU A 103 -18.16 -0.72 -10.36
N ASP A 104 -19.20 -0.37 -9.61
CA ASP A 104 -20.54 -0.95 -9.68
C ASP A 104 -21.28 -0.64 -10.99
N ASP A 105 -20.96 0.47 -11.64
CA ASP A 105 -21.52 0.92 -12.91
C ASP A 105 -20.86 0.29 -14.16
N THR A 106 -19.82 -0.51 -13.99
CA THR A 106 -19.05 -1.07 -15.11
C THR A 106 -19.77 -2.17 -15.90
N GLY A 107 -20.83 -2.76 -15.34
CA GLY A 107 -21.73 -3.70 -15.98
C GLY A 107 -21.02 -4.86 -16.69
N LYS A 108 -21.23 -5.01 -18.00
CA LYS A 108 -20.63 -6.07 -18.83
C LYS A 108 -19.26 -5.73 -19.39
N LYS A 109 -18.69 -4.56 -19.09
CA LYS A 109 -17.36 -4.16 -19.58
C LYS A 109 -16.29 -5.10 -19.04
N LYS A 110 -15.48 -5.67 -19.92
CA LYS A 110 -14.40 -6.58 -19.54
C LYS A 110 -13.18 -5.80 -19.02
N ALA A 111 -12.49 -6.36 -18.03
CA ALA A 111 -11.36 -5.72 -17.36
C ALA A 111 -10.19 -5.33 -18.29
N LYS A 112 -9.99 -6.05 -19.41
CA LYS A 112 -9.04 -5.64 -20.46
C LYS A 112 -9.28 -4.26 -21.05
N ASN A 113 -10.53 -3.78 -21.01
CA ASN A 113 -10.95 -2.49 -21.55
C ASN A 113 -11.02 -1.38 -20.48
N PHE A 114 -10.55 -1.66 -19.26
CA PHE A 114 -10.50 -0.68 -18.17
C PHE A 114 -9.37 0.32 -18.38
N SER A 115 -9.60 1.56 -17.94
CA SER A 115 -8.51 2.54 -17.77
C SER A 115 -7.51 2.04 -16.72
N LEU A 116 -6.35 2.67 -16.61
CA LEU A 116 -5.36 2.31 -15.61
C LEU A 116 -5.94 2.47 -14.18
N GLY A 117 -6.63 3.58 -13.91
CA GLY A 117 -7.31 3.82 -12.63
C GLY A 117 -8.39 2.79 -12.31
N MET A 118 -9.22 2.40 -13.30
CA MET A 118 -10.19 1.32 -13.12
C MET A 118 -9.52 -0.03 -12.82
N ARG A 119 -8.39 -0.34 -13.47
CA ARG A 119 -7.61 -1.56 -13.19
C ARG A 119 -7.03 -1.54 -11.79
N GLN A 120 -6.54 -0.40 -11.34
CA GLN A 120 -6.01 -0.23 -10.00
C GLN A 120 -7.11 -0.39 -8.93
N ARG A 121 -8.28 0.22 -9.14
CA ARG A 121 -9.44 0.04 -8.26
C ARG A 121 -9.93 -1.41 -8.24
N LEU A 122 -9.89 -2.12 -9.37
CA LEU A 122 -10.21 -3.56 -9.41
C LEU A 122 -9.20 -4.39 -8.63
N ALA A 123 -7.91 -4.08 -8.72
CA ALA A 123 -6.87 -4.77 -7.94
C ALA A 123 -7.08 -4.58 -6.43
N ILE A 124 -7.40 -3.35 -6.01
CA ILE A 124 -7.73 -3.06 -4.60
C ILE A 124 -9.01 -3.82 -4.21
N ALA A 125 -10.03 -3.86 -5.07
CA ALA A 125 -11.26 -4.63 -4.83
C ALA A 125 -10.98 -6.13 -4.60
N ILE A 126 -10.13 -6.71 -5.42
CA ILE A 126 -9.69 -8.12 -5.27
C ILE A 126 -8.93 -8.30 -3.94
N ALA A 127 -8.07 -7.37 -3.56
CA ALA A 127 -7.34 -7.41 -2.31
C ALA A 127 -8.24 -7.25 -1.07
N LEU A 128 -9.43 -6.67 -1.23
CA LEU A 128 -10.42 -6.50 -0.15
C LEU A 128 -11.28 -7.74 0.09
N THR A 129 -11.27 -8.74 -0.79
CA THR A 129 -11.98 -10.00 -0.55
C THR A 129 -11.45 -10.67 0.70
N GLY A 130 -12.34 -11.26 1.51
CA GLY A 130 -11.95 -11.84 2.81
C GLY A 130 -11.75 -10.83 3.95
N SER A 131 -12.15 -9.56 3.74
CA SER A 131 -12.14 -8.50 4.77
C SER A 131 -10.80 -8.37 5.51
N PRO A 132 -9.71 -7.99 4.81
CA PRO A 132 -8.37 -7.93 5.40
C PRO A 132 -8.28 -6.87 6.50
N GLU A 133 -7.46 -7.15 7.53
CA GLU A 133 -7.11 -6.19 8.58
C GLU A 133 -5.93 -5.27 8.16
N LEU A 134 -5.11 -5.73 7.20
CA LEU A 134 -3.98 -4.98 6.62
C LEU A 134 -4.05 -5.03 5.09
N LEU A 135 -3.97 -3.87 4.46
CA LEU A 135 -3.87 -3.71 3.01
C LEU A 135 -2.46 -3.23 2.63
N ILE A 136 -1.78 -3.97 1.78
CA ILE A 136 -0.44 -3.64 1.29
C ILE A 136 -0.51 -3.26 -0.18
N LEU A 137 -0.12 -2.03 -0.49
CA LEU A 137 -0.18 -1.44 -1.82
C LEU A 137 1.23 -1.02 -2.28
N ASP A 138 1.77 -1.72 -3.28
CA ASP A 138 3.07 -1.39 -3.84
C ASP A 138 2.91 -0.45 -5.04
N GLU A 139 3.30 0.82 -4.88
CA GLU A 139 3.24 1.88 -5.90
C GLU A 139 1.84 2.03 -6.56
N PRO A 140 0.72 2.11 -5.79
CA PRO A 140 -0.64 2.02 -6.34
C PRO A 140 -1.04 3.20 -7.22
N THR A 141 -0.32 4.31 -7.16
CA THR A 141 -0.60 5.53 -7.94
C THR A 141 0.31 5.68 -9.15
N ASN A 142 1.24 4.74 -9.36
CA ASN A 142 2.22 4.83 -10.43
C ASN A 142 1.56 4.82 -11.82
N GLY A 143 1.88 5.84 -12.64
CA GLY A 143 1.36 6.00 -14.00
C GLY A 143 -0.10 6.50 -14.10
N LEU A 144 -0.75 6.81 -12.99
CA LEU A 144 -2.06 7.45 -12.98
C LEU A 144 -1.93 8.95 -13.28
N ASP A 145 -2.98 9.50 -13.87
CA ASP A 145 -3.17 10.94 -13.98
C ASP A 145 -3.54 11.56 -12.60
N PRO A 146 -3.49 12.89 -12.45
CA PRO A 146 -3.79 13.55 -11.17
C PRO A 146 -5.18 13.22 -10.61
N GLU A 147 -6.18 13.00 -11.46
CA GLU A 147 -7.53 12.62 -11.04
C GLU A 147 -7.53 11.20 -10.47
N GLY A 148 -6.93 10.24 -11.17
CA GLY A 148 -6.79 8.85 -10.70
C GLY A 148 -5.98 8.74 -9.41
N ILE A 149 -4.93 9.54 -9.23
CA ILE A 149 -4.18 9.61 -7.96
C ILE A 149 -5.09 10.06 -6.83
N LYS A 150 -5.90 11.11 -7.07
CA LYS A 150 -6.86 11.62 -6.08
C LYS A 150 -7.91 10.57 -5.72
N GLU A 151 -8.48 9.87 -6.72
CA GLU A 151 -9.46 8.79 -6.49
C GLU A 151 -8.89 7.65 -5.63
N ILE A 152 -7.65 7.19 -5.92
CA ILE A 152 -7.00 6.13 -5.13
C ILE A 152 -6.73 6.60 -3.69
N ARG A 153 -6.29 7.85 -3.51
CA ARG A 153 -6.10 8.43 -2.17
C ARG A 153 -7.40 8.47 -1.37
N GLU A 154 -8.49 8.98 -1.96
CA GLU A 154 -9.80 9.04 -1.32
C GLU A 154 -10.32 7.65 -0.95
N LEU A 155 -10.11 6.67 -1.83
CA LEU A 155 -10.44 5.27 -1.54
C LEU A 155 -9.64 4.73 -0.35
N ILE A 156 -8.33 4.96 -0.28
CA ILE A 156 -7.48 4.51 0.84
C ILE A 156 -7.94 5.15 2.16
N LEU A 157 -8.20 6.47 2.15
CA LEU A 157 -8.72 7.17 3.33
C LEU A 157 -10.08 6.60 3.78
N LYS A 158 -10.97 6.32 2.85
CA LYS A 158 -12.27 5.71 3.13
C LYS A 158 -12.12 4.33 3.75
N LEU A 159 -11.27 3.47 3.18
CA LEU A 159 -11.01 2.12 3.69
C LEU A 159 -10.43 2.16 5.11
N ASN A 160 -9.48 3.05 5.37
CA ASN A 160 -8.89 3.20 6.69
C ASN A 160 -9.91 3.69 7.71
N LYS A 161 -10.68 4.75 7.38
CA LYS A 161 -11.62 5.39 8.31
C LYS A 161 -12.90 4.59 8.55
N GLU A 162 -13.50 4.03 7.49
CA GLU A 162 -14.82 3.39 7.56
C GLU A 162 -14.74 1.88 7.81
N ARG A 163 -13.62 1.24 7.45
CA ARG A 163 -13.40 -0.21 7.59
C ARG A 163 -12.29 -0.55 8.58
N GLU A 164 -11.68 0.46 9.21
CA GLU A 164 -10.57 0.31 10.17
C GLU A 164 -9.38 -0.50 9.60
N ILE A 165 -9.20 -0.50 8.28
CA ILE A 165 -8.12 -1.22 7.62
C ILE A 165 -6.81 -0.46 7.82
N THR A 166 -5.81 -1.14 8.36
CA THR A 166 -4.43 -0.64 8.38
C THR A 166 -3.85 -0.69 6.97
N VAL A 167 -3.11 0.32 6.54
CA VAL A 167 -2.56 0.38 5.18
C VAL A 167 -1.05 0.54 5.20
N LEU A 168 -0.34 -0.33 4.48
CA LEU A 168 1.05 -0.11 4.09
C LEU A 168 1.09 0.26 2.61
N ILE A 169 1.54 1.46 2.31
CA ILE A 169 1.64 1.96 0.94
C ILE A 169 3.07 2.34 0.61
N SER A 170 3.65 1.72 -0.42
CA SER A 170 4.94 2.17 -0.93
C SER A 170 4.75 3.25 -1.99
N SER A 171 5.63 4.24 -2.01
CA SER A 171 5.70 5.24 -3.07
C SER A 171 7.08 5.84 -3.20
N HIS A 172 7.36 6.34 -4.38
CA HIS A 172 8.48 7.24 -4.65
C HIS A 172 8.02 8.69 -4.88
N ILE A 173 6.69 8.94 -4.88
CA ILE A 173 6.07 10.27 -5.02
C ILE A 173 5.68 10.76 -3.63
N LEU A 174 6.59 11.49 -2.99
CA LEU A 174 6.47 11.86 -1.58
C LEU A 174 5.34 12.86 -1.33
N GLY A 175 5.19 13.85 -2.22
CA GLY A 175 4.15 14.86 -2.12
C GLY A 175 2.72 14.30 -2.16
N GLU A 176 2.53 13.07 -2.65
CA GLU A 176 1.22 12.41 -2.56
C GLU A 176 1.01 11.75 -1.20
N LEU A 177 2.04 11.07 -0.64
CA LEU A 177 1.92 10.43 0.67
C LEU A 177 1.73 11.44 1.80
N SER A 178 2.36 12.62 1.72
CA SER A 178 2.22 13.67 2.73
C SER A 178 0.79 14.20 2.91
N LYS A 179 -0.11 13.88 1.98
CA LYS A 179 -1.51 14.33 2.03
C LYS A 179 -2.42 13.41 2.84
N PHE A 180 -1.96 12.21 3.24
CA PHE A 180 -2.86 11.25 3.88
C PHE A 180 -2.17 10.16 4.73
N ALA A 181 -0.87 9.98 4.65
CA ALA A 181 -0.18 9.01 5.49
C ALA A 181 -0.01 9.55 6.92
N THR A 182 -0.26 8.68 7.90
CA THR A 182 -0.18 9.01 9.34
C THR A 182 1.19 8.71 9.94
N ARG A 183 1.94 7.83 9.29
CA ARG A 183 3.30 7.42 9.66
C ARG A 183 4.14 7.18 8.41
N TYR A 184 5.42 7.40 8.52
CA TYR A 184 6.36 7.30 7.41
C TYR A 184 7.58 6.47 7.79
N GLY A 185 8.07 5.67 6.83
CA GLY A 185 9.36 5.00 6.90
C GLY A 185 10.18 5.30 5.66
N ILE A 186 11.38 5.85 5.83
CA ILE A 186 12.31 6.13 4.73
C ILE A 186 13.27 4.96 4.57
N ILE A 187 13.25 4.32 3.39
CA ILE A 187 14.22 3.28 3.02
C ILE A 187 15.21 3.81 1.98
N HIS A 188 16.49 3.55 2.22
CA HIS A 188 17.57 3.84 1.29
C HIS A 188 18.60 2.69 1.27
N GLN A 189 18.96 2.20 0.08
CA GLN A 189 19.92 1.11 -0.12
C GLN A 189 19.67 -0.12 0.79
N GLY A 190 18.40 -0.51 0.95
CA GLY A 190 18.01 -1.68 1.72
C GLY A 190 17.95 -1.47 3.24
N LYS A 191 18.17 -0.27 3.74
CA LYS A 191 18.10 0.06 5.18
C LYS A 191 16.97 1.04 5.46
N LEU A 192 16.30 0.85 6.57
CA LEU A 192 15.38 1.86 7.10
C LEU A 192 16.24 2.97 7.73
N ILE A 193 16.12 4.17 7.16
CA ILE A 193 16.92 5.32 7.60
C ILE A 193 16.24 6.01 8.77
N GLU A 194 14.91 6.09 8.73
CA GLU A 194 14.14 6.81 9.71
C GLU A 194 12.66 6.39 9.67
N GLU A 195 12.02 6.43 10.84
CA GLU A 195 10.56 6.38 10.99
C GLU A 195 10.08 7.60 11.76
N PHE A 196 8.90 8.11 11.39
CA PHE A 196 8.26 9.23 12.08
C PHE A 196 6.75 9.29 11.78
N THR A 197 6.02 9.98 12.65
CA THR A 197 4.61 10.28 12.49
C THR A 197 4.40 11.54 11.66
N GLU A 198 3.15 11.84 11.28
CA GLU A 198 2.79 13.09 10.61
C GLU A 198 3.15 14.30 11.48
N ASP A 199 2.87 14.27 12.79
CA ASP A 199 3.20 15.34 13.72
C ASP A 199 4.72 15.59 13.81
N GLU A 200 5.50 14.52 13.93
CA GLU A 200 6.97 14.59 13.94
C GLU A 200 7.52 15.10 12.61
N LEU A 201 6.90 14.77 11.48
CA LEU A 201 7.27 15.33 10.18
C LEU A 201 7.02 16.83 10.16
N TRP A 202 5.85 17.25 10.64
CA TRP A 202 5.52 18.67 10.70
C TRP A 202 6.55 19.45 11.51
N GLU A 203 6.92 18.96 12.70
CA GLU A 203 7.95 19.58 13.56
C GLU A 203 9.32 19.66 12.87
N ARG A 204 9.72 18.59 12.14
CA ARG A 204 11.01 18.51 11.43
C ARG A 204 11.06 19.42 10.21
N CYS A 205 9.92 19.62 9.54
CA CYS A 205 9.82 20.46 8.34
C CYS A 205 9.70 21.94 8.67
N HIS A 206 9.09 22.30 9.78
CA HIS A 206 8.85 23.71 10.16
C HIS A 206 9.82 24.22 11.24
N GLY A 207 10.35 23.33 12.11
CA GLY A 207 11.26 23.70 13.20
C GLY A 207 10.72 24.84 14.08
N SER A 208 11.64 25.66 14.62
CA SER A 208 11.28 26.86 15.40
C SER A 208 11.04 28.11 14.52
N ASP A 209 11.22 28.02 13.21
CA ASP A 209 11.07 29.17 12.29
C ASP A 209 9.91 28.89 11.29
N PRO A 210 8.74 29.56 11.49
CA PRO A 210 7.57 29.38 10.61
C PRO A 210 7.81 29.78 9.15
N HIS A 211 8.90 30.53 8.87
CA HIS A 211 9.26 30.98 7.53
C HIS A 211 10.19 30.00 6.78
N LYS A 212 10.69 28.97 7.48
CA LYS A 212 11.47 27.87 6.87
C LYS A 212 10.60 26.60 6.79
N SER A 213 9.63 26.59 5.90
CA SER A 213 8.89 25.36 5.60
C SER A 213 9.68 24.53 4.59
N MET A 214 9.97 23.31 4.97
CA MET A 214 10.50 22.26 4.09
C MET A 214 9.37 21.28 3.83
N ASP A 215 9.16 20.87 2.60
CA ASP A 215 8.21 19.79 2.32
C ASP A 215 8.84 18.40 2.55
N LEU A 216 8.02 17.35 2.49
CA LEU A 216 8.49 15.97 2.68
C LEU A 216 9.52 15.57 1.62
N GLU A 217 9.42 16.10 0.41
CA GLU A 217 10.36 15.80 -0.67
C GLU A 217 11.75 16.39 -0.41
N ASP A 218 11.79 17.66 0.01
CA ASP A 218 13.03 18.33 0.42
C ASP A 218 13.65 17.65 1.63
N TYR A 219 12.83 17.29 2.62
CA TYR A 219 13.28 16.53 3.80
C TYR A 219 13.93 15.20 3.39
N PHE A 220 13.28 14.42 2.55
CA PHE A 220 13.78 13.16 2.04
C PHE A 220 15.12 13.33 1.29
N LEU A 221 15.18 14.29 0.34
CA LEU A 221 16.40 14.55 -0.44
C LEU A 221 17.56 14.95 0.46
N LYS A 222 17.33 15.74 1.49
CA LYS A 222 18.33 16.12 2.49
C LYS A 222 18.83 14.90 3.28
N ARG A 223 17.92 13.98 3.66
CA ARG A 223 18.29 12.79 4.45
C ARG A 223 19.10 11.77 3.65
N ILE A 224 18.79 11.56 2.37
CA ILE A 224 19.52 10.63 1.51
C ILE A 224 20.69 11.26 0.76
N GLY A 225 20.71 12.59 0.58
CA GLY A 225 21.79 13.32 -0.11
C GLY A 225 22.99 13.60 0.78
N GLY A 226 22.87 13.47 2.10
CA GLY A 226 23.95 13.58 3.07
C GLY A 226 24.65 12.24 3.40
N MET A 227 24.30 11.17 2.69
CA MET A 227 24.91 9.84 2.75
C MET A 227 25.62 9.57 1.43
#